data_fea01b1d59dd915ac0eff4029c9f0683
#
_entry.id   fea01b1d59dd915ac0eff4029c9f0683
#
_cell.length_a   1.000
_cell.length_b   1.000
_cell.length_c   1.000
_cell.angle_alpha   90.00
_cell.angle_beta   90.00
_cell.angle_gamma   90.00
#
_symmetry.space_group_name_H-M   'P 1'
#
loop_
_entity.id
_entity.type
_entity.pdbx_description
1 polymer ?
#
loop_
_entity_poly.entity_id
_entity_poly.type
_entity_poly.pdbx_seq_one_letter_code
_entity_poly.pdbx_strand_id
1 'polypeptide(L)'
;AKALVKAIPGSGIVYAATVRTAEAVHEALKQAGESVGLYHGRLPIAQRREAQDAFMTGELRIMVATNAFGMGIDKPDIRFVLHYQMPSGLDSYYQESGRAGRDGEPADCILLFHHRDRAVQQFFLAGRYPEAKELDDVYAALCSNPSDAGPWTLEALQAELRAPRNKIQVALAVLRQRRVVRQHADGRLSMLRADVSAEDLASMLDLYREKREQDQATLEQMVFYAQTGLCRWEVLLSHLQGKAPAQRCMTCDNCRRIAVHTAQAQESAAVDCTPRPSDKAASI
;
A
#
# COMPACT_ATOMS: atom_id res chain seq x y z
N ALA A 1 3.41 -7.18 15.52
CA ALA A 1 3.37 -5.74 15.77
C ALA A 1 3.58 -5.38 17.24
N LYS A 2 2.76 -5.88 18.20
CA LYS A 2 2.87 -5.52 19.63
C LYS A 2 4.30 -5.62 20.18
N ALA A 3 4.98 -6.74 19.95
CA ALA A 3 6.34 -6.95 20.44
C ALA A 3 7.35 -5.97 19.80
N LEU A 4 7.23 -5.71 18.51
CA LEU A 4 8.09 -4.76 17.81
C LEU A 4 7.88 -3.33 18.31
N VAL A 5 6.63 -2.90 18.43
CA VAL A 5 6.29 -1.55 18.91
C VAL A 5 6.79 -1.33 20.35
N LYS A 6 6.71 -2.36 21.22
CA LYS A 6 7.25 -2.28 22.59
C LYS A 6 8.77 -2.24 22.64
N ALA A 7 9.43 -2.88 21.68
CA ALA A 7 10.90 -2.95 21.66
C ALA A 7 11.56 -1.66 21.14
N ILE A 8 10.83 -0.82 20.39
CA ILE A 8 11.39 0.40 19.81
C ILE A 8 10.94 1.59 20.65
N PRO A 9 11.84 2.30 21.30
CA PRO A 9 11.50 3.49 22.10
C PRO A 9 11.13 4.66 21.18
N GLY A 10 10.46 5.67 21.75
CA GLY A 10 10.10 6.91 21.06
C GLY A 10 8.78 6.83 20.28
N SER A 11 8.49 7.91 19.57
CA SER A 11 7.24 8.05 18.80
C SER A 11 7.28 7.28 17.49
N GLY A 12 6.14 6.81 17.01
CA GLY A 12 6.09 6.07 15.77
C GLY A 12 4.73 6.04 15.07
N ILE A 13 4.76 5.63 13.79
CA ILE A 13 3.56 5.47 12.98
C ILE A 13 3.43 4.01 12.57
N VAL A 14 2.20 3.48 12.67
CA VAL A 14 1.87 2.13 12.20
C VAL A 14 0.86 2.26 11.06
N TYR A 15 1.28 1.94 9.84
CA TYR A 15 0.43 1.98 8.66
C TYR A 15 -0.27 0.64 8.42
N ALA A 16 -1.57 0.71 8.12
CA ALA A 16 -2.37 -0.42 7.70
C ALA A 16 -3.08 -0.12 6.37
N ALA A 17 -3.24 -1.11 5.50
CA ALA A 17 -3.84 -0.93 4.19
C ALA A 17 -5.35 -0.70 4.25
N THR A 18 -6.04 -1.18 5.29
CA THR A 18 -7.50 -1.07 5.44
C THR A 18 -7.90 -0.39 6.74
N VAL A 19 -9.04 0.30 6.73
CA VAL A 19 -9.64 0.89 7.95
C VAL A 19 -9.85 -0.17 9.02
N ARG A 20 -10.45 -1.32 8.64
CA ARG A 20 -10.69 -2.43 9.58
C ARG A 20 -9.41 -2.93 10.26
N THR A 21 -8.32 -3.03 9.52
CA THR A 21 -7.05 -3.46 10.08
C THR A 21 -6.45 -2.37 10.98
N ALA A 22 -6.55 -1.09 10.59
CA ALA A 22 -6.08 0.02 11.40
C ALA A 22 -6.81 0.05 12.76
N GLU A 23 -8.14 -0.09 12.77
CA GLU A 23 -8.97 -0.17 13.98
C GLU A 23 -8.57 -1.37 14.86
N ALA A 24 -8.37 -2.55 14.27
CA ALA A 24 -7.96 -3.74 15.00
C ALA A 24 -6.55 -3.61 15.62
N VAL A 25 -5.60 -3.02 14.89
CA VAL A 25 -4.23 -2.77 15.38
C VAL A 25 -4.24 -1.72 16.49
N HIS A 26 -5.01 -0.63 16.32
CA HIS A 26 -5.19 0.40 17.34
C HIS A 26 -5.72 -0.20 18.64
N GLU A 27 -6.81 -0.94 18.58
CA GLU A 27 -7.41 -1.57 19.76
C GLU A 27 -6.42 -2.54 20.44
N ALA A 28 -5.70 -3.33 19.65
CA ALA A 28 -4.70 -4.27 20.15
C ALA A 28 -3.51 -3.59 20.85
N LEU A 29 -3.09 -2.41 20.38
CA LEU A 29 -2.02 -1.63 21.02
C LEU A 29 -2.54 -0.92 22.28
N LYS A 30 -3.75 -0.39 22.25
CA LYS A 30 -4.42 0.22 23.40
C LYS A 30 -4.56 -0.78 24.55
N GLN A 31 -5.02 -2.00 24.27
CA GLN A 31 -5.09 -3.09 25.26
C GLN A 31 -3.72 -3.53 25.79
N ALA A 32 -2.65 -3.30 25.03
CA ALA A 32 -1.28 -3.55 25.46
C ALA A 32 -0.70 -2.43 26.33
N GLY A 33 -1.49 -1.37 26.62
CA GLY A 33 -1.09 -0.23 27.47
C GLY A 33 -0.31 0.85 26.73
N GLU A 34 -0.33 0.87 25.39
CA GLU A 34 0.33 1.91 24.61
C GLU A 34 -0.55 3.18 24.50
N SER A 35 0.10 4.35 24.55
CA SER A 35 -0.54 5.64 24.22
C SER A 35 -0.66 5.75 22.70
N VAL A 36 -1.85 5.45 22.15
CA VAL A 36 -2.07 5.26 20.73
C VAL A 36 -3.29 6.02 20.21
N GLY A 37 -3.11 6.72 19.08
CA GLY A 37 -4.17 7.37 18.32
C GLY A 37 -4.52 6.59 17.04
N LEU A 38 -5.68 6.90 16.50
CA LEU A 38 -6.19 6.31 15.25
C LEU A 38 -6.50 7.40 14.23
N TYR A 39 -6.07 7.19 12.97
CA TYR A 39 -6.32 8.13 11.90
C TYR A 39 -6.67 7.42 10.59
N HIS A 40 -7.89 7.63 10.07
CA HIS A 40 -8.29 7.16 8.75
C HIS A 40 -9.42 8.03 8.16
N GLY A 41 -9.64 7.93 6.85
CA GLY A 41 -10.58 8.79 6.12
C GLY A 41 -12.06 8.68 6.52
N ARG A 42 -12.46 7.63 7.25
CA ARG A 42 -13.84 7.45 7.73
C ARG A 42 -14.11 8.13 9.07
N LEU A 43 -13.07 8.56 9.79
CA LEU A 43 -13.24 9.31 11.03
C LEU A 43 -13.73 10.74 10.74
N PRO A 44 -14.57 11.31 11.62
CA PRO A 44 -14.92 12.73 11.59
C PRO A 44 -13.69 13.62 11.58
N ILE A 45 -13.78 14.78 10.93
CA ILE A 45 -12.66 15.72 10.79
C ILE A 45 -12.15 16.16 12.19
N ALA A 46 -13.05 16.39 13.15
CA ALA A 46 -12.69 16.78 14.51
C ALA A 46 -11.82 15.71 15.19
N GLN A 47 -12.21 14.44 15.14
CA GLN A 47 -11.44 13.33 15.72
C GLN A 47 -10.07 13.15 15.06
N ARG A 48 -9.99 13.35 13.72
CA ARG A 48 -8.72 13.30 13.01
C ARG A 48 -7.76 14.38 13.45
N ARG A 49 -8.26 15.61 13.64
CA ARG A 49 -7.46 16.74 14.14
C ARG A 49 -6.99 16.50 15.57
N GLU A 50 -7.88 16.12 16.46
CA GLU A 50 -7.55 15.82 17.85
C GLU A 50 -6.46 14.75 17.96
N ALA A 51 -6.60 13.62 17.26
CA ALA A 51 -5.59 12.56 17.24
C ALA A 51 -4.26 13.05 16.66
N GLN A 52 -4.30 13.85 15.59
CA GLN A 52 -3.10 14.42 14.97
C GLN A 52 -2.40 15.38 15.93
N ASP A 53 -3.12 16.31 16.55
CA ASP A 53 -2.56 17.31 17.47
C ASP A 53 -1.94 16.61 18.69
N ALA A 54 -2.61 15.64 19.29
CA ALA A 54 -2.10 14.85 20.39
C ALA A 54 -0.84 14.03 20.02
N PHE A 55 -0.75 13.54 18.79
CA PHE A 55 0.47 12.88 18.29
C PHE A 55 1.61 13.89 18.08
N MET A 56 1.31 15.06 17.52
CA MET A 56 2.32 16.10 17.28
C MET A 56 2.89 16.66 18.60
N THR A 57 2.06 16.82 19.63
CA THR A 57 2.48 17.29 20.97
C THR A 57 3.19 16.21 21.80
N GLY A 58 3.12 14.94 21.38
CA GLY A 58 3.71 13.82 22.10
C GLY A 58 2.83 13.21 23.21
N GLU A 59 1.59 13.65 23.34
CA GLU A 59 0.58 13.02 24.23
C GLU A 59 0.29 11.58 23.77
N LEU A 60 0.28 11.37 22.45
CA LEU A 60 0.21 10.06 21.85
C LEU A 60 1.59 9.65 21.34
N ARG A 61 2.06 8.51 21.82
CA ARG A 61 3.34 7.94 21.37
C ARG A 61 3.24 7.32 19.97
N ILE A 62 2.11 6.70 19.66
CA ILE A 62 1.91 5.93 18.43
C ILE A 62 0.70 6.46 17.67
N MET A 63 0.83 6.60 16.35
CA MET A 63 -0.30 6.81 15.47
C MET A 63 -0.53 5.57 14.62
N VAL A 64 -1.69 4.93 14.74
CA VAL A 64 -2.13 3.89 13.80
C VAL A 64 -2.98 4.54 12.71
N ALA A 65 -2.59 4.33 11.45
CA ALA A 65 -3.23 5.04 10.36
C ALA A 65 -3.33 4.23 9.08
N THR A 66 -4.24 4.66 8.18
CA THR A 66 -4.17 4.32 6.77
C THR A 66 -3.35 5.37 6.01
N ASN A 67 -3.15 5.19 4.70
CA ASN A 67 -2.49 6.17 3.83
C ASN A 67 -3.13 7.59 3.85
N ALA A 68 -4.30 7.74 4.47
CA ALA A 68 -4.90 9.07 4.69
C ALA A 68 -4.10 9.95 5.65
N PHE A 69 -3.24 9.36 6.49
CA PHE A 69 -2.35 10.07 7.40
C PHE A 69 -1.01 10.32 6.73
N GLY A 70 -0.87 11.48 6.14
CA GLY A 70 0.36 11.75 5.41
C GLY A 70 0.59 13.21 5.09
N MET A 71 -0.38 13.91 4.54
CA MET A 71 -0.21 15.31 4.19
C MET A 71 -0.13 16.18 5.46
N GLY A 72 0.94 16.97 5.58
CA GLY A 72 1.09 17.93 6.68
C GLY A 72 1.64 17.35 7.99
N ILE A 73 2.13 16.12 8.01
CA ILE A 73 2.80 15.55 9.18
C ILE A 73 4.29 15.87 9.12
N ASP A 74 4.71 16.79 9.97
CA ASP A 74 6.11 17.21 10.10
C ASP A 74 6.56 17.14 11.58
N LYS A 75 6.56 15.91 12.12
CA LYS A 75 7.10 15.58 13.44
C LYS A 75 8.52 15.05 13.26
N PRO A 76 9.56 15.77 13.74
CA PRO A 76 10.95 15.41 13.44
C PRO A 76 11.41 14.15 14.18
N ASP A 77 10.90 13.90 15.37
CA ASP A 77 11.33 12.87 16.31
C ASP A 77 10.60 11.52 16.17
N ILE A 78 10.11 11.19 14.97
CA ILE A 78 9.52 9.87 14.71
C ILE A 78 10.65 8.83 14.66
N ARG A 79 10.65 7.90 15.62
CA ARG A 79 11.70 6.86 15.78
C ARG A 79 11.41 5.59 15.00
N PHE A 80 10.15 5.34 14.61
CA PHE A 80 9.84 4.21 13.73
C PHE A 80 8.62 4.46 12.83
N VAL A 81 8.68 3.85 11.64
CA VAL A 81 7.53 3.67 10.76
C VAL A 81 7.37 2.18 10.51
N LEU A 82 6.24 1.63 10.92
CA LEU A 82 5.90 0.22 10.78
C LEU A 82 4.75 0.06 9.77
N HIS A 83 5.02 -0.57 8.66
CA HIS A 83 3.96 -1.03 7.75
C HIS A 83 3.46 -2.39 8.22
N TYR A 84 2.29 -2.40 8.87
CA TYR A 84 1.64 -3.63 9.35
C TYR A 84 1.10 -4.49 8.21
N GLN A 85 0.71 -3.85 7.13
CA GLN A 85 0.36 -4.45 5.84
C GLN A 85 1.15 -3.74 4.74
N MET A 86 1.42 -4.48 3.67
CA MET A 86 2.15 -3.95 2.51
C MET A 86 1.41 -2.76 1.88
N PRO A 87 2.10 -1.63 1.63
CA PRO A 87 1.54 -0.48 0.92
C PRO A 87 1.29 -0.81 -0.55
N SER A 88 0.65 0.10 -1.28
CA SER A 88 0.26 -0.08 -2.68
C SER A 88 1.44 -0.11 -3.67
N GLY A 89 2.59 0.41 -3.28
CA GLY A 89 3.80 0.46 -4.12
C GLY A 89 4.98 1.06 -3.40
N LEU A 90 6.15 1.03 -4.06
CA LEU A 90 7.42 1.53 -3.50
C LEU A 90 7.40 3.04 -3.25
N ASP A 91 6.72 3.82 -4.09
CA ASP A 91 6.58 5.27 -3.90
C ASP A 91 5.85 5.59 -2.60
N SER A 92 4.73 4.90 -2.34
CA SER A 92 3.99 5.03 -1.08
C SER A 92 4.85 4.62 0.11
N TYR A 93 5.54 3.48 0.00
CA TYR A 93 6.45 3.01 1.03
C TYR A 93 7.54 4.05 1.35
N TYR A 94 8.17 4.60 0.33
CA TYR A 94 9.24 5.59 0.49
C TYR A 94 8.73 6.88 1.14
N GLN A 95 7.60 7.42 0.68
CA GLN A 95 7.00 8.63 1.23
C GLN A 95 6.58 8.45 2.70
N GLU A 96 6.01 7.29 3.04
CA GLU A 96 5.58 6.97 4.39
C GLU A 96 6.78 6.71 5.30
N SER A 97 7.77 5.96 4.86
CA SER A 97 9.02 5.70 5.58
C SER A 97 9.87 6.98 5.78
N GLY A 98 9.87 7.89 4.81
CA GLY A 98 10.58 9.17 4.88
C GLY A 98 10.05 10.15 5.93
N ARG A 99 9.08 9.75 6.76
CA ARG A 99 8.65 10.51 7.93
C ARG A 99 9.50 10.24 9.15
N ALA A 100 10.20 9.12 9.17
CA ALA A 100 11.05 8.74 10.28
C ALA A 100 12.40 9.48 10.25
N GLY A 101 12.90 9.90 11.41
CA GLY A 101 14.24 10.44 11.59
C GLY A 101 14.53 11.76 10.88
N ARG A 102 13.56 12.65 10.75
CA ARG A 102 13.76 13.96 10.10
C ARG A 102 14.68 14.91 10.86
N ASP A 103 14.91 14.64 12.12
CA ASP A 103 15.89 15.33 12.97
C ASP A 103 17.35 14.82 12.75
N GLY A 104 17.54 13.83 11.88
CA GLY A 104 18.84 13.23 11.62
C GLY A 104 19.20 12.08 12.56
N GLU A 105 18.40 11.83 13.60
CA GLU A 105 18.61 10.73 14.52
C GLU A 105 18.16 9.38 13.93
N PRO A 106 18.78 8.26 14.33
CA PRO A 106 18.41 6.94 13.85
C PRO A 106 16.94 6.60 14.03
N ALA A 107 16.33 6.02 13.01
CA ALA A 107 14.95 5.59 13.03
C ALA A 107 14.76 4.29 12.23
N ASP A 108 13.83 3.46 12.67
CA ASP A 108 13.55 2.17 12.07
C ASP A 108 12.37 2.22 11.08
N CYS A 109 12.58 1.78 9.84
CA CYS A 109 11.53 1.56 8.85
C CYS A 109 11.30 0.07 8.68
N ILE A 110 10.15 -0.42 9.11
CA ILE A 110 9.82 -1.84 9.20
C ILE A 110 8.65 -2.16 8.29
N LEU A 111 8.83 -3.14 7.41
CA LEU A 111 7.76 -3.71 6.60
C LEU A 111 7.45 -5.12 7.08
N LEU A 112 6.25 -5.34 7.58
CA LEU A 112 5.73 -6.68 7.78
C LEU A 112 5.08 -7.14 6.47
N PHE A 113 5.54 -8.27 5.96
CA PHE A 113 5.00 -8.85 4.75
C PHE A 113 4.33 -10.19 5.02
N HIS A 114 3.11 -10.32 4.55
CA HIS A 114 2.38 -11.58 4.55
C HIS A 114 1.79 -11.82 3.16
N HIS A 115 1.80 -13.07 2.67
CA HIS A 115 1.32 -13.42 1.33
C HIS A 115 -0.13 -12.96 1.05
N ARG A 116 -0.98 -12.91 2.08
CA ARG A 116 -2.35 -12.38 1.97
C ARG A 116 -2.42 -10.88 1.69
N ASP A 117 -1.36 -10.13 1.96
CA ASP A 117 -1.34 -8.67 1.69
C ASP A 117 -1.41 -8.39 0.19
N ARG A 118 -0.81 -9.26 -0.63
CA ARG A 118 -0.96 -9.20 -2.09
C ARG A 118 -2.42 -9.29 -2.52
N ALA A 119 -3.19 -10.20 -1.92
CA ALA A 119 -4.62 -10.35 -2.22
C ALA A 119 -5.44 -9.10 -1.83
N VAL A 120 -5.08 -8.43 -0.72
CA VAL A 120 -5.71 -7.16 -0.32
C VAL A 120 -5.46 -6.07 -1.36
N GLN A 121 -4.23 -5.92 -1.84
CA GLN A 121 -3.89 -4.94 -2.86
C GLN A 121 -4.53 -5.27 -4.21
N GLN A 122 -4.54 -6.54 -4.61
CA GLN A 122 -5.23 -7.00 -5.81
C GLN A 122 -6.75 -6.72 -5.76
N PHE A 123 -7.37 -6.89 -4.60
CA PHE A 123 -8.78 -6.54 -4.41
C PHE A 123 -9.03 -5.04 -4.62
N PHE A 124 -8.16 -4.17 -4.11
CA PHE A 124 -8.27 -2.73 -4.37
C PHE A 124 -8.06 -2.39 -5.85
N LEU A 125 -7.13 -3.04 -6.53
CA LEU A 125 -6.91 -2.86 -7.97
C LEU A 125 -8.12 -3.31 -8.78
N ALA A 126 -8.69 -4.49 -8.49
CA ALA A 126 -9.86 -5.01 -9.19
C ALA A 126 -11.09 -4.11 -9.06
N GLY A 127 -11.24 -3.41 -7.91
CA GLY A 127 -12.33 -2.46 -7.69
C GLY A 127 -12.14 -1.08 -8.32
N ARG A 128 -10.94 -0.78 -8.83
CA ARG A 128 -10.57 0.55 -9.34
C ARG A 128 -10.86 0.73 -10.83
N TYR A 129 -10.76 -0.35 -11.60
CA TYR A 129 -10.86 -0.32 -13.05
C TYR A 129 -12.14 -0.97 -13.55
N PRO A 130 -12.82 -0.36 -14.54
CA PRO A 130 -13.99 -0.96 -15.17
C PRO A 130 -13.58 -2.11 -16.08
N GLU A 131 -14.42 -3.12 -16.15
CA GLU A 131 -14.34 -4.17 -17.16
C GLU A 131 -15.24 -3.81 -18.36
N ALA A 132 -14.94 -4.35 -19.55
CA ALA A 132 -15.72 -4.08 -20.75
C ALA A 132 -17.20 -4.40 -20.54
N LYS A 133 -17.48 -5.57 -19.98
CA LYS A 133 -18.85 -6.00 -19.70
C LYS A 133 -19.61 -5.03 -18.79
N GLU A 134 -18.97 -4.48 -17.76
CA GLU A 134 -19.60 -3.51 -16.84
C GLU A 134 -19.94 -2.19 -17.54
N LEU A 135 -19.05 -1.74 -18.45
CA LEU A 135 -19.28 -0.54 -19.24
C LEU A 135 -20.43 -0.75 -20.22
N ASP A 136 -20.45 -1.89 -20.92
CA ASP A 136 -21.50 -2.25 -21.87
C ASP A 136 -22.85 -2.41 -21.18
N ASP A 137 -22.91 -3.11 -20.03
CA ASP A 137 -24.13 -3.29 -19.27
C ASP A 137 -24.72 -1.94 -18.79
N VAL A 138 -23.88 -1.05 -18.27
CA VAL A 138 -24.31 0.30 -17.83
C VAL A 138 -24.75 1.15 -19.00
N TYR A 139 -24.04 1.11 -20.13
CA TYR A 139 -24.41 1.85 -21.34
C TYR A 139 -25.74 1.35 -21.91
N ALA A 140 -25.91 0.03 -22.07
CA ALA A 140 -27.14 -0.59 -22.56
C ALA A 140 -28.35 -0.26 -21.67
N ALA A 141 -28.18 -0.32 -20.34
CA ALA A 141 -29.23 0.07 -19.41
C ALA A 141 -29.64 1.55 -19.61
N LEU A 142 -28.67 2.44 -19.73
CA LEU A 142 -28.94 3.88 -19.94
C LEU A 142 -29.57 4.20 -21.28
N CYS A 143 -29.39 3.36 -22.31
CA CYS A 143 -30.09 3.48 -23.61
C CYS A 143 -31.54 3.01 -23.56
N SER A 144 -31.96 2.29 -22.52
CA SER A 144 -33.33 1.85 -22.27
C SER A 144 -34.03 2.75 -21.25
N ASN A 145 -35.34 2.54 -21.05
CA ASN A 145 -36.06 3.18 -19.95
C ASN A 145 -35.92 2.37 -18.67
N PRO A 146 -35.82 3.01 -17.50
CA PRO A 146 -35.81 2.32 -16.23
C PRO A 146 -37.11 1.50 -16.02
N SER A 147 -36.99 0.34 -15.41
CA SER A 147 -38.13 -0.54 -15.11
C SER A 147 -39.20 0.14 -14.25
N ASP A 148 -38.82 1.07 -13.38
CA ASP A 148 -39.71 1.81 -12.47
C ASP A 148 -40.25 3.15 -13.05
N ALA A 149 -40.16 3.37 -14.36
CA ALA A 149 -40.63 4.59 -15.06
C ALA A 149 -40.11 5.94 -14.51
N GLY A 150 -39.10 5.89 -13.62
CA GLY A 150 -38.44 7.06 -13.05
C GLY A 150 -37.22 7.50 -13.88
N PRO A 151 -36.49 8.53 -13.48
CA PRO A 151 -35.22 8.89 -14.11
C PRO A 151 -34.12 7.90 -13.71
N TRP A 152 -33.16 7.67 -14.59
CA TRP A 152 -31.96 6.94 -14.23
C TRP A 152 -31.20 7.65 -13.10
N THR A 153 -30.91 6.90 -12.05
CA THR A 153 -30.01 7.27 -10.94
C THR A 153 -29.03 6.15 -10.68
N LEU A 154 -28.05 6.38 -9.84
CA LEU A 154 -27.09 5.32 -9.45
C LEU A 154 -27.81 4.16 -8.74
N GLU A 155 -28.80 4.48 -7.91
CA GLU A 155 -29.63 3.50 -7.20
C GLU A 155 -30.50 2.68 -8.17
N ALA A 156 -31.12 3.32 -9.16
CA ALA A 156 -31.90 2.63 -10.19
C ALA A 156 -31.01 1.70 -11.03
N LEU A 157 -29.81 2.15 -11.45
CA LEU A 157 -28.86 1.29 -12.16
C LEU A 157 -28.39 0.11 -11.31
N GLN A 158 -28.18 0.33 -10.00
CA GLN A 158 -27.75 -0.73 -9.10
C GLN A 158 -28.85 -1.79 -8.95
N ALA A 159 -30.12 -1.38 -8.85
CA ALA A 159 -31.27 -2.29 -8.78
C ALA A 159 -31.44 -3.08 -10.08
N GLU A 160 -31.34 -2.42 -11.23
CA GLU A 160 -31.53 -3.02 -12.55
C GLU A 160 -30.42 -4.04 -12.88
N LEU A 161 -29.16 -3.61 -12.74
CA LEU A 161 -27.99 -4.44 -13.11
C LEU A 161 -27.59 -5.45 -12.04
N ARG A 162 -28.10 -5.33 -10.81
CA ARG A 162 -27.73 -6.15 -9.65
C ARG A 162 -26.21 -6.20 -9.43
N ALA A 163 -25.51 -5.13 -9.82
CA ALA A 163 -24.07 -5.03 -9.78
C ALA A 163 -23.58 -4.23 -8.56
N PRO A 164 -22.34 -4.44 -8.08
CA PRO A 164 -21.77 -3.67 -6.99
C PRO A 164 -21.71 -2.16 -7.34
N ARG A 165 -22.10 -1.32 -6.37
CA ARG A 165 -22.17 0.15 -6.54
C ARG A 165 -20.88 0.75 -7.08
N ASN A 166 -19.73 0.31 -6.58
CA ASN A 166 -18.42 0.80 -7.02
C ASN A 166 -18.15 0.52 -8.51
N LYS A 167 -18.56 -0.62 -9.03
CA LYS A 167 -18.38 -0.99 -10.43
C LYS A 167 -19.22 -0.09 -11.36
N ILE A 168 -20.48 0.14 -11.00
CA ILE A 168 -21.36 1.07 -11.72
C ILE A 168 -20.78 2.50 -11.69
N GLN A 169 -20.30 2.96 -10.52
CA GLN A 169 -19.71 4.29 -10.39
C GLN A 169 -18.47 4.47 -11.28
N VAL A 170 -17.63 3.44 -11.39
CA VAL A 170 -16.43 3.49 -12.25
C VAL A 170 -16.84 3.53 -13.73
N ALA A 171 -17.78 2.68 -14.17
CA ALA A 171 -18.31 2.72 -15.53
C ALA A 171 -18.95 4.08 -15.87
N LEU A 172 -19.78 4.62 -14.95
CA LEU A 172 -20.36 5.96 -15.11
C LEU A 172 -19.29 7.06 -15.20
N ALA A 173 -18.20 6.94 -14.45
CA ALA A 173 -17.11 7.91 -14.52
C ALA A 173 -16.46 7.93 -15.91
N VAL A 174 -16.26 6.77 -16.54
CA VAL A 174 -15.78 6.64 -17.93
C VAL A 174 -16.74 7.31 -18.90
N LEU A 175 -18.02 6.95 -18.84
CA LEU A 175 -19.05 7.51 -19.75
C LEU A 175 -19.20 9.02 -19.59
N ARG A 176 -19.09 9.54 -18.38
CA ARG A 176 -19.13 10.99 -18.09
C ARG A 176 -17.89 11.70 -18.64
N GLN A 177 -16.70 11.13 -18.44
CA GLN A 177 -15.46 11.70 -18.96
C GLN A 177 -15.47 11.80 -20.49
N ARG A 178 -16.08 10.83 -21.15
CA ARG A 178 -16.25 10.79 -22.62
C ARG A 178 -17.50 11.53 -23.11
N ARG A 179 -18.21 12.25 -22.21
CA ARG A 179 -19.42 13.02 -22.52
C ARG A 179 -20.53 12.19 -23.18
N VAL A 180 -20.61 10.90 -22.82
CA VAL A 180 -21.71 10.03 -23.24
C VAL A 180 -22.91 10.20 -22.31
N VAL A 181 -22.64 10.41 -21.01
CA VAL A 181 -23.65 10.58 -19.96
C VAL A 181 -23.37 11.86 -19.17
N ARG A 182 -24.43 12.52 -18.72
CA ARG A 182 -24.38 13.64 -17.78
C ARG A 182 -25.04 13.23 -16.46
N GLN A 183 -24.41 13.58 -15.37
CA GLN A 183 -25.01 13.49 -14.03
C GLN A 183 -25.39 14.90 -13.56
N HIS A 184 -26.65 15.08 -13.19
CA HIS A 184 -27.20 16.32 -12.66
C HIS A 184 -26.93 16.45 -11.15
N ALA A 185 -27.07 17.66 -10.59
CA ALA A 185 -26.86 17.93 -9.18
C ALA A 185 -27.79 17.13 -8.25
N ASP A 186 -28.97 16.77 -8.73
CA ASP A 186 -29.96 15.94 -8.02
C ASP A 186 -29.70 14.42 -8.14
N GLY A 187 -28.57 14.02 -8.75
CA GLY A 187 -28.18 12.63 -8.92
C GLY A 187 -28.75 11.96 -10.18
N ARG A 188 -29.66 12.61 -10.91
CA ARG A 188 -30.22 12.07 -12.17
C ARG A 188 -29.13 11.93 -13.23
N LEU A 189 -29.24 10.89 -14.03
CA LEU A 189 -28.39 10.60 -15.17
C LEU A 189 -29.16 10.83 -16.46
N SER A 190 -28.57 11.50 -17.42
CA SER A 190 -29.12 11.68 -18.75
C SER A 190 -28.13 11.27 -19.83
N MET A 191 -28.62 10.54 -20.80
CA MET A 191 -27.85 10.18 -21.99
C MET A 191 -27.60 11.42 -22.83
N LEU A 192 -26.37 11.67 -23.25
CA LEU A 192 -25.98 12.72 -24.20
C LEU A 192 -25.76 12.15 -25.59
N ARG A 193 -25.29 10.90 -25.68
CA ARG A 193 -25.02 10.21 -26.95
C ARG A 193 -25.47 8.75 -26.81
N ALA A 194 -26.45 8.35 -27.59
CA ALA A 194 -26.99 6.99 -27.68
C ALA A 194 -26.48 6.22 -28.92
N ASP A 195 -25.59 6.82 -29.70
CA ASP A 195 -25.03 6.31 -30.95
C ASP A 195 -23.58 5.84 -30.82
N VAL A 196 -23.16 5.46 -29.61
CA VAL A 196 -21.78 5.00 -29.35
C VAL A 196 -21.64 3.54 -29.78
N SER A 197 -20.71 3.27 -30.69
CA SER A 197 -20.42 1.91 -31.15
C SER A 197 -19.73 1.06 -30.08
N ALA A 198 -19.80 -0.25 -30.22
CA ALA A 198 -19.07 -1.19 -29.32
C ALA A 198 -17.55 -0.96 -29.39
N GLU A 199 -17.02 -0.58 -30.57
CA GLU A 199 -15.59 -0.25 -30.74
C GLU A 199 -15.21 1.01 -30.00
N ASP A 200 -16.07 2.05 -30.03
CA ASP A 200 -15.85 3.28 -29.27
C ASP A 200 -15.89 3.02 -27.76
N LEU A 201 -16.85 2.21 -27.27
CA LEU A 201 -16.92 1.82 -25.87
C LEU A 201 -15.64 1.06 -25.43
N ALA A 202 -15.17 0.11 -26.26
CA ALA A 202 -13.94 -0.63 -25.99
C ALA A 202 -12.72 0.32 -25.93
N SER A 203 -12.63 1.28 -26.87
CA SER A 203 -11.53 2.27 -26.91
C SER A 203 -11.51 3.19 -25.68
N MET A 204 -12.65 3.42 -25.05
CA MET A 204 -12.72 4.22 -23.81
C MET A 204 -11.96 3.55 -22.66
N LEU A 205 -11.76 2.23 -22.72
CA LEU A 205 -11.08 1.46 -21.69
C LEU A 205 -9.56 1.36 -21.90
N ASP A 206 -9.02 1.75 -23.05
CA ASP A 206 -7.59 1.55 -23.34
C ASP A 206 -6.68 2.26 -22.34
N LEU A 207 -6.97 3.51 -21.99
CA LEU A 207 -6.24 4.24 -20.95
C LEU A 207 -6.33 3.57 -19.58
N TYR A 208 -7.46 2.91 -19.31
CA TYR A 208 -7.66 2.20 -18.04
C TYR A 208 -6.92 0.85 -18.03
N ARG A 209 -6.75 0.20 -19.18
CA ARG A 209 -5.92 -1.01 -19.32
C ARG A 209 -4.45 -0.70 -19.06
N GLU A 210 -3.90 0.32 -19.72
CA GLU A 210 -2.53 0.77 -19.50
C GLU A 210 -2.27 1.12 -18.03
N LYS A 211 -3.18 1.86 -17.41
CA LYS A 211 -3.07 2.22 -16.01
C LYS A 211 -3.18 1.02 -15.07
N ARG A 212 -4.04 0.04 -15.40
CA ARG A 212 -4.14 -1.22 -14.66
C ARG A 212 -2.85 -2.03 -14.73
N GLU A 213 -2.24 -2.09 -15.91
CA GLU A 213 -0.96 -2.77 -16.10
C GLU A 213 0.16 -2.09 -15.32
N GLN A 214 0.20 -0.75 -15.31
CA GLN A 214 1.15 0.03 -14.52
C GLN A 214 0.95 -0.21 -13.02
N ASP A 215 -0.29 -0.14 -12.51
CA ASP A 215 -0.59 -0.39 -11.11
C ASP A 215 -0.27 -1.85 -10.72
N GLN A 216 -0.50 -2.82 -11.62
CA GLN A 216 -0.11 -4.21 -11.41
C GLN A 216 1.42 -4.37 -11.35
N ALA A 217 2.16 -3.73 -12.25
CA ALA A 217 3.61 -3.73 -12.23
C ALA A 217 4.16 -3.09 -10.94
N THR A 218 3.56 -2.00 -10.49
CA THR A 218 3.89 -1.34 -9.21
C THR A 218 3.69 -2.28 -8.02
N LEU A 219 2.59 -3.04 -8.01
CA LEU A 219 2.34 -4.04 -6.98
C LEU A 219 3.39 -5.16 -6.99
N GLU A 220 3.73 -5.69 -8.17
CA GLU A 220 4.75 -6.75 -8.29
C GLU A 220 6.14 -6.26 -7.85
N GLN A 221 6.49 -5.02 -8.15
CA GLN A 221 7.72 -4.40 -7.65
C GLN A 221 7.74 -4.30 -6.12
N MET A 222 6.62 -3.96 -5.50
CA MET A 222 6.52 -3.91 -4.03
C MET A 222 6.63 -5.31 -3.41
N VAL A 223 6.01 -6.32 -4.02
CA VAL A 223 6.16 -7.73 -3.60
C VAL A 223 7.61 -8.19 -3.74
N PHE A 224 8.26 -7.88 -4.87
CA PHE A 224 9.67 -8.16 -5.07
C PHE A 224 10.53 -7.51 -3.99
N TYR A 225 10.32 -6.23 -3.69
CA TYR A 225 11.02 -5.53 -2.62
C TYR A 225 10.87 -6.21 -1.26
N ALA A 226 9.67 -6.67 -0.94
CA ALA A 226 9.40 -7.34 0.33
C ALA A 226 10.11 -8.69 0.47
N GLN A 227 10.30 -9.43 -0.64
CA GLN A 227 10.80 -10.81 -0.67
C GLN A 227 12.27 -10.94 -1.05
N THR A 228 12.85 -9.94 -1.73
CA THR A 228 14.21 -10.02 -2.25
C THR A 228 15.27 -10.12 -1.14
N GLY A 229 16.38 -10.78 -1.43
CA GLY A 229 17.59 -10.78 -0.62
C GLY A 229 18.57 -9.63 -0.95
N LEU A 230 18.26 -8.79 -1.93
CA LEU A 230 19.10 -7.64 -2.32
C LEU A 230 19.09 -6.55 -1.25
N CYS A 231 20.04 -5.63 -1.31
CA CYS A 231 20.06 -4.46 -0.44
C CYS A 231 18.76 -3.65 -0.59
N ARG A 232 18.08 -3.32 0.53
CA ARG A 232 16.81 -2.55 0.49
C ARG A 232 16.96 -1.20 -0.20
N TRP A 233 18.06 -0.49 0.09
CA TRP A 233 18.36 0.79 -0.54
C TRP A 233 18.66 0.67 -2.02
N GLU A 234 19.36 -0.38 -2.44
CA GLU A 234 19.64 -0.64 -3.84
C GLU A 234 18.35 -0.79 -4.66
N VAL A 235 17.41 -1.61 -4.18
CA VAL A 235 16.14 -1.80 -4.86
C VAL A 235 15.31 -0.52 -4.87
N LEU A 236 15.24 0.19 -3.74
CA LEU A 236 14.45 1.40 -3.61
C LEU A 236 14.98 2.55 -4.47
N LEU A 237 16.30 2.80 -4.44
CA LEU A 237 16.92 3.86 -5.24
C LEU A 237 16.92 3.53 -6.73
N SER A 238 17.06 2.26 -7.11
CA SER A 238 16.91 1.83 -8.51
C SER A 238 15.52 2.15 -9.05
N HIS A 239 14.49 1.95 -8.24
CA HIS A 239 13.12 2.30 -8.60
C HIS A 239 12.92 3.81 -8.73
N LEU A 240 13.38 4.59 -7.75
CA LEU A 240 13.13 6.04 -7.67
C LEU A 240 14.02 6.86 -8.63
N GLN A 241 15.24 6.44 -8.87
CA GLN A 241 16.27 7.20 -9.61
C GLN A 241 16.66 6.54 -10.94
N GLY A 242 16.16 5.33 -11.22
CA GLY A 242 16.55 4.55 -12.39
C GLY A 242 17.99 4.03 -12.36
N LYS A 243 18.72 4.18 -11.24
CA LYS A 243 20.11 3.74 -11.08
C LYS A 243 20.32 3.09 -9.72
N ALA A 244 21.00 1.94 -9.72
CA ALA A 244 21.45 1.33 -8.48
C ALA A 244 22.59 2.16 -7.86
N PRO A 245 22.65 2.28 -6.51
CA PRO A 245 23.77 2.89 -5.83
C PRO A 245 25.04 2.04 -6.05
N ALA A 246 26.20 2.71 -6.08
CA ALA A 246 27.48 2.03 -6.29
C ALA A 246 27.86 1.04 -5.16
N GLN A 247 27.28 1.23 -3.98
CA GLN A 247 27.57 0.41 -2.80
C GLN A 247 26.31 0.05 -2.04
N ARG A 248 26.32 -1.12 -1.36
CA ARG A 248 25.27 -1.53 -0.45
C ARG A 248 25.21 -0.63 0.78
N CYS A 249 24.04 -0.44 1.35
CA CYS A 249 23.83 0.46 2.50
C CYS A 249 24.45 -0.04 3.81
N MET A 250 24.75 -1.33 3.93
CA MET A 250 25.30 -2.04 5.11
C MET A 250 24.41 -1.98 6.38
N THR A 251 23.30 -1.26 6.34
CA THR A 251 22.42 -1.02 7.50
C THR A 251 21.09 -1.77 7.45
N CYS A 252 20.60 -2.14 6.26
CA CYS A 252 19.34 -2.87 6.12
C CYS A 252 19.46 -4.33 6.58
N ASP A 253 18.30 -4.97 6.83
CA ASP A 253 18.19 -6.37 7.26
C ASP A 253 18.95 -7.34 6.33
N ASN A 254 18.83 -7.17 5.03
CA ASN A 254 19.50 -8.01 4.04
C ASN A 254 21.03 -7.84 4.08
N CYS A 255 21.54 -6.60 4.17
CA CYS A 255 22.97 -6.37 4.29
C CYS A 255 23.55 -6.95 5.56
N ARG A 256 22.87 -6.78 6.71
CA ARG A 256 23.29 -7.35 7.98
C ARG A 256 23.32 -8.89 7.92
N ARG A 257 22.29 -9.52 7.33
CA ARG A 257 22.24 -10.97 7.16
C ARG A 257 23.37 -11.49 6.28
N ILE A 258 23.66 -10.81 5.15
CA ILE A 258 24.76 -11.18 4.27
C ILE A 258 26.10 -11.09 5.01
N ALA A 259 26.34 -10.04 5.78
CA ALA A 259 27.57 -9.87 6.55
C ALA A 259 27.77 -11.02 7.57
N VAL A 260 26.72 -11.42 8.28
CA VAL A 260 26.78 -12.55 9.21
C VAL A 260 27.12 -13.87 8.50
N HIS A 261 26.45 -14.16 7.37
CA HIS A 261 26.74 -15.38 6.60
C HIS A 261 28.15 -15.40 6.03
N THR A 262 28.67 -14.25 5.57
CA THR A 262 30.03 -14.16 5.06
C THR A 262 31.05 -14.40 6.16
N ALA A 263 30.85 -13.83 7.34
CA ALA A 263 31.73 -14.06 8.51
C ALA A 263 31.73 -15.54 8.93
N GLN A 264 30.57 -16.17 9.01
CA GLN A 264 30.46 -17.61 9.35
C GLN A 264 31.15 -18.51 8.31
N ALA A 265 31.01 -18.18 7.02
CA ALA A 265 31.68 -18.93 5.96
C ALA A 265 33.21 -18.80 6.04
N GLN A 266 33.73 -17.61 6.40
CA GLN A 266 35.16 -17.39 6.59
C GLN A 266 35.71 -18.13 7.81
N GLU A 267 34.97 -18.15 8.92
CA GLU A 267 35.34 -18.94 10.13
C GLU A 267 35.37 -20.43 9.81
N SER A 268 34.37 -20.95 9.10
CA SER A 268 34.34 -22.37 8.72
C SER A 268 35.50 -22.75 7.80
N ALA A 269 35.87 -21.89 6.87
CA ALA A 269 37.02 -22.13 5.99
C ALA A 269 38.36 -22.04 6.74
N ALA A 270 38.48 -21.20 7.78
CA ALA A 270 39.68 -21.10 8.60
C ALA A 270 39.90 -22.35 9.50
N VAL A 271 38.79 -22.94 9.97
CA VAL A 271 38.86 -24.20 10.77
C VAL A 271 39.29 -25.38 9.91
N ASP A 272 38.91 -25.45 8.64
CA ASP A 272 39.25 -26.57 7.75
C ASP A 272 40.70 -26.49 7.23
N CYS A 273 41.37 -25.31 7.35
CA CYS A 273 42.77 -25.10 7.02
C CYS A 273 43.76 -25.40 8.15
N THR A 274 43.34 -25.87 9.31
CA THR A 274 44.28 -26.29 10.34
C THR A 274 44.89 -27.65 9.96
N PRO A 275 46.24 -27.75 9.78
CA PRO A 275 46.87 -29.02 9.43
C PRO A 275 46.63 -30.04 10.52
N ARG A 276 46.10 -31.22 10.14
CA ARG A 276 46.01 -32.38 11.04
C ARG A 276 47.41 -32.67 11.58
N PRO A 277 47.57 -32.89 12.89
CA PRO A 277 48.86 -33.32 13.43
C PRO A 277 49.28 -34.61 12.71
N SER A 278 50.38 -34.56 12.01
CA SER A 278 50.98 -35.75 11.39
C SER A 278 51.28 -36.77 12.43
N ASP A 279 50.67 -37.96 12.34
CA ASP A 279 51.09 -39.17 13.03
C ASP A 279 52.54 -39.47 12.61
N LYS A 280 53.51 -38.99 13.41
CA LYS A 280 54.86 -39.54 13.35
C LYS A 280 54.78 -40.90 13.97
N ALA A 281 54.69 -41.92 13.10
CA ALA A 281 54.87 -43.31 13.40
C ALA A 281 56.15 -43.51 14.23
N ALA A 282 55.99 -44.19 15.30
CA ALA A 282 57.06 -44.86 16.00
C ALA A 282 57.74 -45.84 15.07
N SER A 283 59.02 -45.70 14.92
CA SER A 283 59.89 -46.79 14.42
C SER A 283 60.99 -47.00 15.44
N ILE A 284 61.08 -48.19 15.90
CA ILE A 284 62.09 -48.84 16.77
C ILE A 284 63.45 -48.64 16.25
#